data_1f44655559857b62fcd40cf4c4d2ba1d
#
_entry.id   1f44655559857b62fcd40cf4c4d2ba1d
#
_cell.length_a   1.000
_cell.length_b   1.000
_cell.length_c   1.000
_cell.angle_alpha   90.00
_cell.angle_beta   90.00
_cell.angle_gamma   90.00
#
_symmetry.space_group_name_H-M   'P 1'
#
loop_
_entity.id
_entity.type
_entity.pdbx_description
1 polymer ?
#
loop_
_entity_poly.entity_id
_entity_poly.type
_entity_poly.pdbx_seq_one_letter_code
_entity_poly.pdbx_strand_id
1 'polypeptide(L)'
;MKISVIGAGAIGGNLARKLSGAGHDVEVADARGREAVAPEVLETGARAVALDDAVKDKDAVILAIPFGVAGQLADLFASVPAETVVMDTSNYYPHLNGRIEAVEDGVVESVYTSELLGRPVVKAWNAALSETQRTKGVPAGTPGRIAIPVAGDSEETKRVAMRLVDDTGFDAYDAGALADSWRQQPMGPAYCTELTLDELPAALAAADRVKDAAVRDSMPERFAALGANPTPEDVVEMNRAAHR
;
A
#
# COMPACT_ATOMS: atom_id res chain seq x y z
N MET A 1 -18.32 6.59 0.00
CA MET A 1 -18.10 5.46 0.91
C MET A 1 -17.60 6.00 2.24
N LYS A 2 -17.85 5.29 3.33
CA LYS A 2 -17.25 5.54 4.65
C LYS A 2 -15.92 4.76 4.72
N ILE A 3 -14.83 5.46 4.75
CA ILE A 3 -13.48 4.88 4.70
C ILE A 3 -12.70 5.30 5.94
N SER A 4 -11.93 4.39 6.50
CA SER A 4 -10.91 4.80 7.46
C SER A 4 -9.51 4.44 6.97
N VAL A 5 -8.55 5.26 7.38
CA VAL A 5 -7.11 5.03 7.19
C VAL A 5 -6.47 4.91 8.56
N ILE A 6 -5.89 3.76 8.85
CA ILE A 6 -5.13 3.52 10.09
C ILE A 6 -3.64 3.68 9.77
N GLY A 7 -3.04 4.70 10.40
CA GLY A 7 -1.68 5.18 10.12
C GLY A 7 -1.70 6.49 9.33
N ALA A 8 -1.32 7.59 10.00
CA ALA A 8 -1.32 8.95 9.43
C ALA A 8 0.06 9.36 8.87
N GLY A 9 0.92 8.39 8.53
CA GLY A 9 2.22 8.63 7.90
C GLY A 9 2.11 9.07 6.43
N ALA A 10 3.23 9.08 5.71
CA ALA A 10 3.30 9.58 4.33
C ALA A 10 2.31 8.89 3.37
N ILE A 11 2.16 7.56 3.46
CA ILE A 11 1.20 6.81 2.63
C ILE A 11 -0.24 7.08 3.07
N GLY A 12 -0.54 6.84 4.36
CA GLY A 12 -1.91 6.98 4.86
C GLY A 12 -2.44 8.42 4.79
N GLY A 13 -1.60 9.41 5.07
CA GLY A 13 -1.96 10.82 4.90
C GLY A 13 -2.28 11.18 3.46
N ASN A 14 -1.49 10.68 2.48
CA ASN A 14 -1.78 10.89 1.05
C ASN A 14 -3.11 10.27 0.65
N LEU A 15 -3.36 9.02 1.06
CA LEU A 15 -4.60 8.31 0.76
C LEU A 15 -5.81 9.00 1.37
N ALA A 16 -5.71 9.42 2.63
CA ALA A 16 -6.78 10.14 3.32
C ALA A 16 -7.14 11.45 2.58
N ARG A 17 -6.14 12.25 2.20
CA ARG A 17 -6.35 13.49 1.45
C ARG A 17 -6.98 13.25 0.08
N LYS A 18 -6.48 12.28 -0.67
CA LYS A 18 -6.98 11.98 -2.02
C LYS A 18 -8.40 11.44 -1.99
N LEU A 19 -8.69 10.49 -1.12
CA LEU A 19 -10.00 9.88 -1.01
C LEU A 19 -11.05 10.86 -0.47
N SER A 20 -10.72 11.70 0.53
CA SER A 20 -11.65 12.74 0.98
C SER A 20 -11.87 13.81 -0.09
N GLY A 21 -10.81 14.19 -0.83
CA GLY A 21 -10.91 15.07 -1.98
C GLY A 21 -11.73 14.51 -3.14
N ALA A 22 -11.80 13.18 -3.28
CA ALA A 22 -12.66 12.49 -4.24
C ALA A 22 -14.13 12.33 -3.74
N GLY A 23 -14.45 12.88 -2.56
CA GLY A 23 -15.83 12.92 -2.02
C GLY A 23 -16.21 11.73 -1.14
N HIS A 24 -15.25 10.93 -0.68
CA HIS A 24 -15.50 9.92 0.33
C HIS A 24 -15.58 10.54 1.74
N ASP A 25 -16.33 9.90 2.63
CA ASP A 25 -16.34 10.19 4.06
C ASP A 25 -15.16 9.47 4.71
N VAL A 26 -14.06 10.22 4.97
CA VAL A 26 -12.79 9.63 5.39
C VAL A 26 -12.46 9.99 6.83
N GLU A 27 -12.12 8.97 7.60
CA GLU A 27 -11.56 9.09 8.94
C GLU A 27 -10.12 8.60 8.98
N VAL A 28 -9.30 9.22 9.81
CA VAL A 28 -7.88 8.87 9.97
C VAL A 28 -7.59 8.63 11.44
N ALA A 29 -6.97 7.50 11.74
CA ALA A 29 -6.48 7.19 13.08
C ALA A 29 -4.96 7.00 13.08
N ASP A 30 -4.31 7.48 14.14
CA ASP A 30 -2.89 7.24 14.42
C ASP A 30 -2.76 6.60 15.81
N ALA A 31 -1.85 5.64 15.96
CA ALA A 31 -1.64 4.96 17.25
C ALA A 31 -1.19 5.91 18.37
N ARG A 32 -0.64 7.08 18.02
CA ARG A 32 -0.22 8.12 18.95
C ARG A 32 -1.35 9.07 19.37
N GLY A 33 -2.57 8.89 18.83
CA GLY A 33 -3.74 9.71 19.11
C GLY A 33 -4.14 10.65 17.96
N ARG A 34 -5.31 11.27 18.10
CA ARG A 34 -5.89 12.17 17.07
C ARG A 34 -5.00 13.39 16.79
N GLU A 35 -4.35 13.89 17.80
CA GLU A 35 -3.45 15.05 17.75
C GLU A 35 -2.15 14.78 16.98
N ALA A 36 -1.83 13.51 16.72
CA ALA A 36 -0.69 13.14 15.90
C ALA A 36 -0.99 13.18 14.39
N VAL A 37 -2.26 13.33 14.01
CA VAL A 37 -2.65 13.51 12.60
C VAL A 37 -2.33 14.94 12.18
N ALA A 38 -1.42 15.08 11.23
CA ALA A 38 -0.99 16.40 10.76
C ALA A 38 -2.14 17.17 10.10
N PRO A 39 -2.26 18.50 10.32
CA PRO A 39 -3.37 19.31 9.80
C PRO A 39 -3.56 19.20 8.29
N GLU A 40 -2.47 19.10 7.52
CA GLU A 40 -2.49 18.95 6.06
C GLU A 40 -3.19 17.68 5.59
N VAL A 41 -3.26 16.63 6.41
CA VAL A 41 -4.02 15.40 6.11
C VAL A 41 -5.52 15.65 6.10
N LEU A 42 -5.97 16.65 6.85
CA LEU A 42 -7.39 16.96 7.07
C LEU A 42 -7.93 18.05 6.13
N GLU A 43 -7.07 18.72 5.36
CA GLU A 43 -7.42 19.87 4.52
C GLU A 43 -8.53 19.60 3.48
N THR A 44 -8.66 18.35 3.04
CA THR A 44 -9.67 17.93 2.03
C THR A 44 -10.96 17.39 2.63
N GLY A 45 -11.09 17.43 3.97
CA GLY A 45 -12.31 17.02 4.67
C GLY A 45 -12.21 15.70 5.43
N ALA A 46 -11.05 15.05 5.46
CA ALA A 46 -10.81 13.91 6.34
C ALA A 46 -10.88 14.34 7.82
N ARG A 47 -11.27 13.43 8.70
CA ARG A 47 -11.40 13.68 10.14
C ARG A 47 -10.49 12.78 10.96
N ALA A 48 -9.78 13.35 11.93
CA ALA A 48 -9.01 12.58 12.89
C ALA A 48 -9.91 11.95 13.95
N VAL A 49 -9.80 10.63 14.15
CA VAL A 49 -10.59 9.87 15.13
C VAL A 49 -9.70 9.03 16.04
N ALA A 50 -10.27 8.51 17.13
CA ALA A 50 -9.59 7.50 17.93
C ALA A 50 -9.52 6.16 17.15
N LEU A 51 -8.53 5.33 17.47
CA LEU A 51 -8.33 4.06 16.78
C LEU A 51 -9.56 3.15 16.88
N ASP A 52 -10.21 3.08 18.05
CA ASP A 52 -11.42 2.28 18.28
C ASP A 52 -12.64 2.76 17.48
N ASP A 53 -12.67 4.03 17.08
CA ASP A 53 -13.73 4.58 16.25
C ASP A 53 -13.47 4.35 14.75
N ALA A 54 -12.21 4.23 14.37
CA ALA A 54 -11.79 4.08 12.98
C ALA A 54 -12.30 2.79 12.31
N VAL A 55 -12.69 1.77 13.09
CA VAL A 55 -13.18 0.50 12.53
C VAL A 55 -14.68 0.35 12.58
N LYS A 56 -15.41 1.30 13.20
CA LYS A 56 -16.87 1.23 13.36
C LYS A 56 -17.60 1.77 12.13
N ASP A 57 -18.55 1.00 11.63
CA ASP A 57 -19.46 1.44 10.54
C ASP A 57 -18.68 1.95 9.30
N LYS A 58 -17.75 1.13 8.80
CA LYS A 58 -16.92 1.42 7.64
C LYS A 58 -17.21 0.46 6.49
N ASP A 59 -17.25 1.01 5.28
CA ASP A 59 -17.28 0.22 4.05
C ASP A 59 -15.86 -0.36 3.77
N ALA A 60 -14.82 0.42 4.11
CA ALA A 60 -13.44 0.04 3.88
C ALA A 60 -12.49 0.59 4.97
N VAL A 61 -11.46 -0.20 5.29
CA VAL A 61 -10.36 0.19 6.18
C VAL A 61 -9.03 -0.01 5.45
N ILE A 62 -8.21 1.03 5.39
CA ILE A 62 -6.88 1.00 4.79
C ILE A 62 -5.82 0.96 5.91
N LEU A 63 -5.02 -0.10 5.93
CA LEU A 63 -3.90 -0.25 6.84
C LEU A 63 -2.64 0.36 6.20
N ALA A 64 -2.25 1.56 6.65
CA ALA A 64 -1.03 2.24 6.26
C ALA A 64 -0.04 2.27 7.45
N ILE A 65 0.19 1.11 8.03
CA ILE A 65 1.00 0.86 9.22
C ILE A 65 2.29 0.12 8.87
N PRO A 66 3.32 0.13 9.72
CA PRO A 66 4.52 -0.66 9.52
C PRO A 66 4.22 -2.15 9.38
N PHE A 67 4.98 -2.85 8.52
CA PHE A 67 4.83 -4.29 8.32
C PHE A 67 5.04 -5.05 9.64
N GLY A 68 4.27 -6.12 9.85
CA GLY A 68 4.31 -6.94 11.06
C GLY A 68 3.51 -6.41 12.25
N VAL A 69 2.98 -5.18 12.17
CA VAL A 69 2.23 -4.55 13.29
C VAL A 69 0.75 -4.96 13.30
N ALA A 70 0.22 -5.50 12.21
CA ALA A 70 -1.20 -5.83 12.04
C ALA A 70 -1.78 -6.71 13.17
N GLY A 71 -0.97 -7.62 13.75
CA GLY A 71 -1.39 -8.46 14.86
C GLY A 71 -1.79 -7.69 16.13
N GLN A 72 -1.28 -6.47 16.31
CA GLN A 72 -1.69 -5.61 17.43
C GLN A 72 -3.11 -5.06 17.27
N LEU A 73 -3.68 -5.17 16.06
CA LEU A 73 -5.04 -4.75 15.73
C LEU A 73 -6.03 -5.92 15.69
N ALA A 74 -5.59 -7.17 15.88
CA ALA A 74 -6.43 -8.35 15.73
C ALA A 74 -7.70 -8.29 16.60
N ASP A 75 -7.57 -7.96 17.88
CA ASP A 75 -8.72 -7.84 18.79
C ASP A 75 -9.69 -6.74 18.37
N LEU A 76 -9.17 -5.61 17.87
CA LEU A 76 -9.98 -4.52 17.35
C LEU A 76 -10.77 -4.96 16.11
N PHE A 77 -10.12 -5.71 15.23
CA PHE A 77 -10.73 -6.20 14.00
C PHE A 77 -11.66 -7.41 14.19
N ALA A 78 -11.62 -8.09 15.34
CA ALA A 78 -12.52 -9.20 15.64
C ALA A 78 -14.02 -8.79 15.63
N SER A 79 -14.31 -7.51 15.91
CA SER A 79 -15.67 -6.96 15.90
C SER A 79 -16.06 -6.28 14.58
N VAL A 80 -15.15 -6.16 13.62
CA VAL A 80 -15.41 -5.51 12.33
C VAL A 80 -16.23 -6.43 11.44
N PRO A 81 -17.34 -5.96 10.82
CA PRO A 81 -18.19 -6.77 9.94
C PRO A 81 -17.37 -7.43 8.81
N ALA A 82 -17.76 -8.64 8.42
CA ALA A 82 -17.03 -9.42 7.40
C ALA A 82 -17.04 -8.74 6.02
N GLU A 83 -18.09 -7.96 5.73
CA GLU A 83 -18.27 -7.18 4.50
C GLU A 83 -17.37 -5.95 4.41
N THR A 84 -16.81 -5.48 5.53
CA THR A 84 -15.84 -4.37 5.51
C THR A 84 -14.57 -4.78 4.79
N VAL A 85 -14.24 -4.09 3.70
CA VAL A 85 -13.04 -4.36 2.92
C VAL A 85 -11.81 -3.85 3.66
N VAL A 86 -10.82 -4.71 3.90
CA VAL A 86 -9.54 -4.31 4.51
C VAL A 86 -8.44 -4.32 3.47
N MET A 87 -7.71 -3.21 3.35
CA MET A 87 -6.61 -3.07 2.41
C MET A 87 -5.27 -2.93 3.15
N ASP A 88 -4.25 -3.64 2.66
CA ASP A 88 -2.88 -3.60 3.16
C ASP A 88 -1.97 -2.85 2.20
N THR A 89 -1.30 -1.80 2.68
CA THR A 89 -0.32 -1.02 1.92
C THR A 89 1.12 -1.27 2.36
N SER A 90 1.34 -2.16 3.32
CA SER A 90 2.63 -2.36 3.97
C SER A 90 3.64 -3.07 3.06
N ASN A 91 4.90 -2.92 3.39
CA ASN A 91 6.03 -3.56 2.72
C ASN A 91 7.01 -4.08 3.76
N TYR A 92 7.58 -5.25 3.51
CA TYR A 92 8.59 -5.86 4.36
C TYR A 92 10.00 -5.51 3.92
N TYR A 93 10.75 -4.94 4.85
CA TYR A 93 12.18 -4.68 4.71
C TYR A 93 12.92 -5.20 5.96
N PRO A 94 13.77 -6.22 5.86
CA PRO A 94 14.46 -6.82 7.03
C PRO A 94 15.26 -5.81 7.85
N HIS A 95 15.85 -4.80 7.20
CA HIS A 95 16.63 -3.77 7.88
C HIS A 95 15.77 -2.75 8.67
N LEU A 96 14.46 -2.66 8.39
CA LEU A 96 13.52 -1.79 9.11
C LEU A 96 12.64 -2.57 10.10
N ASN A 97 12.20 -3.75 9.70
CA ASN A 97 11.21 -4.53 10.46
C ASN A 97 11.86 -5.63 11.34
N GLY A 98 13.18 -5.86 11.20
CA GLY A 98 13.81 -7.08 11.66
C GLY A 98 13.49 -8.27 10.76
N ARG A 99 14.24 -9.36 10.87
CA ARG A 99 13.97 -10.58 10.10
C ARG A 99 12.77 -11.31 10.68
N ILE A 100 11.79 -11.59 9.83
CA ILE A 100 10.57 -12.33 10.17
C ILE A 100 10.66 -13.69 9.49
N GLU A 101 10.93 -14.75 10.26
CA GLU A 101 11.22 -16.10 9.78
C GLU A 101 10.17 -16.59 8.76
N ALA A 102 8.89 -16.46 9.07
CA ALA A 102 7.83 -16.91 8.16
C ALA A 102 7.90 -16.25 6.77
N VAL A 103 8.23 -14.95 6.71
CA VAL A 103 8.33 -14.21 5.45
C VAL A 103 9.62 -14.56 4.72
N GLU A 104 10.72 -14.74 5.44
CA GLU A 104 11.99 -15.21 4.87
C GLU A 104 11.88 -16.65 4.32
N ASP A 105 11.04 -17.47 4.93
CA ASP A 105 10.71 -18.85 4.47
C ASP A 105 9.70 -18.87 3.30
N GLY A 106 9.26 -17.69 2.83
CA GLY A 106 8.48 -17.54 1.61
C GLY A 106 6.98 -17.30 1.78
N VAL A 107 6.50 -17.07 3.01
CA VAL A 107 5.12 -16.57 3.21
C VAL A 107 5.00 -15.19 2.58
N VAL A 108 3.98 -15.00 1.75
CA VAL A 108 3.72 -13.74 1.04
C VAL A 108 3.33 -12.66 2.06
N GLU A 109 3.88 -11.45 1.91
CA GLU A 109 3.73 -10.36 2.88
C GLU A 109 2.28 -10.10 3.29
N SER A 110 1.35 -9.94 2.35
CA SER A 110 -0.05 -9.66 2.68
C SER A 110 -0.84 -10.90 3.12
N VAL A 111 -0.38 -12.11 2.79
CA VAL A 111 -0.89 -13.34 3.42
C VAL A 111 -0.50 -13.33 4.90
N TYR A 112 0.75 -13.02 5.23
CA TYR A 112 1.20 -12.87 6.61
C TYR A 112 0.41 -11.78 7.38
N THR A 113 0.18 -10.62 6.74
CA THR A 113 -0.68 -9.57 7.32
C THR A 113 -2.10 -10.07 7.58
N SER A 114 -2.69 -10.81 6.64
CA SER A 114 -4.02 -11.41 6.76
C SER A 114 -4.10 -12.39 7.93
N GLU A 115 -3.08 -13.24 8.09
CA GLU A 115 -2.98 -14.21 9.20
C GLU A 115 -2.86 -13.49 10.55
N LEU A 116 -1.98 -12.48 10.66
CA LEU A 116 -1.81 -11.68 11.88
C LEU A 116 -3.10 -10.95 12.28
N LEU A 117 -3.84 -10.42 11.31
CA LEU A 117 -5.07 -9.68 11.54
C LEU A 117 -6.27 -10.61 11.82
N GLY A 118 -6.18 -11.89 11.44
CA GLY A 118 -7.25 -12.87 11.54
C GLY A 118 -8.38 -12.68 10.53
N ARG A 119 -8.12 -11.97 9.40
CA ARG A 119 -9.12 -11.74 8.35
C ARG A 119 -8.50 -11.45 6.98
N PRO A 120 -9.24 -11.71 5.87
CA PRO A 120 -8.76 -11.42 4.53
C PRO A 120 -8.44 -9.93 4.32
N VAL A 121 -7.37 -9.67 3.56
CA VAL A 121 -6.99 -8.33 3.11
C VAL A 121 -6.86 -8.27 1.60
N VAL A 122 -6.87 -7.05 1.03
CA VAL A 122 -6.52 -6.76 -0.36
C VAL A 122 -5.22 -5.97 -0.35
N LYS A 123 -4.21 -6.40 -1.12
CA LYS A 123 -2.95 -5.66 -1.30
C LYS A 123 -3.14 -4.56 -2.34
N ALA A 124 -2.85 -3.32 -1.97
CA ALA A 124 -2.88 -2.18 -2.90
C ALA A 124 -1.96 -1.05 -2.42
N TRP A 125 -1.56 -0.15 -3.32
CA TRP A 125 -0.71 1.04 -3.12
C TRP A 125 0.71 0.78 -2.59
N ASN A 126 1.08 -0.43 -2.28
CA ASN A 126 2.41 -0.76 -1.78
C ASN A 126 3.53 -0.51 -2.83
N ALA A 127 3.19 -0.60 -4.12
CA ALA A 127 4.13 -0.53 -5.24
C ALA A 127 4.28 0.88 -5.85
N ALA A 128 3.98 1.93 -5.10
CA ALA A 128 4.20 3.32 -5.49
C ALA A 128 4.85 4.11 -4.36
N LEU A 129 5.84 4.94 -4.68
CA LEU A 129 6.45 5.84 -3.71
C LEU A 129 5.41 6.78 -3.11
N SER A 130 5.60 7.19 -1.86
CA SER A 130 4.72 8.17 -1.22
C SER A 130 4.65 9.48 -2.01
N GLU A 131 5.76 9.91 -2.58
CA GLU A 131 5.83 11.10 -3.42
C GLU A 131 5.07 10.93 -4.74
N THR A 132 5.19 9.78 -5.40
CA THR A 132 4.38 9.42 -6.58
C THR A 132 2.90 9.47 -6.25
N GLN A 133 2.49 8.87 -5.12
CA GLN A 133 1.09 8.94 -4.68
C GLN A 133 0.63 10.36 -4.41
N ARG A 134 1.49 11.21 -3.87
CA ARG A 134 1.17 12.60 -3.54
C ARG A 134 0.98 13.46 -4.79
N THR A 135 1.88 13.32 -5.80
CA THR A 135 2.04 14.32 -6.87
C THR A 135 1.62 13.84 -8.26
N LYS A 136 1.65 12.53 -8.54
CA LYS A 136 1.50 12.00 -9.92
C LYS A 136 0.13 11.41 -10.23
N GLY A 137 -0.83 11.50 -9.31
CA GLY A 137 -2.22 11.11 -9.61
C GLY A 137 -2.86 12.07 -10.60
N VAL A 138 -3.48 11.52 -11.66
CA VAL A 138 -4.14 12.27 -12.74
C VAL A 138 -5.53 11.67 -13.06
N PRO A 139 -6.43 12.41 -13.74
CA PRO A 139 -7.76 11.91 -14.10
C PRO A 139 -7.72 10.64 -14.95
N ALA A 140 -8.78 9.83 -14.87
CA ALA A 140 -8.96 8.64 -15.70
C ALA A 140 -8.87 8.98 -17.19
N GLY A 141 -8.24 8.08 -17.97
CA GLY A 141 -8.04 8.26 -19.41
C GLY A 141 -6.89 9.21 -19.80
N THR A 142 -6.14 9.75 -18.82
CA THR A 142 -4.93 10.53 -19.10
C THR A 142 -3.84 9.62 -19.70
N PRO A 143 -3.25 9.93 -20.86
CA PRO A 143 -2.16 9.14 -21.40
C PRO A 143 -0.97 9.05 -20.43
N GLY A 144 -0.41 7.85 -20.28
CA GLY A 144 0.72 7.62 -19.36
C GLY A 144 0.34 7.59 -17.88
N ARG A 145 -0.94 7.47 -17.53
CA ARG A 145 -1.41 7.30 -16.15
C ARG A 145 -0.74 6.08 -15.53
N ILE A 146 -0.19 6.26 -14.33
CA ILE A 146 0.52 5.20 -13.61
C ILE A 146 -0.50 4.18 -13.10
N ALA A 147 -0.15 2.89 -13.22
CA ALA A 147 -0.96 1.78 -12.75
C ALA A 147 -0.48 1.26 -11.38
N ILE A 148 -1.45 0.92 -10.53
CA ILE A 148 -1.24 0.30 -9.21
C ILE A 148 -1.79 -1.12 -9.25
N PRO A 149 -0.96 -2.15 -8.95
CA PRO A 149 -1.42 -3.52 -8.85
C PRO A 149 -2.28 -3.72 -7.60
N VAL A 150 -3.37 -4.48 -7.76
CA VAL A 150 -4.32 -4.84 -6.70
C VAL A 150 -4.47 -6.35 -6.66
N ALA A 151 -4.18 -6.99 -5.52
CA ALA A 151 -4.30 -8.44 -5.36
C ALA A 151 -5.18 -8.80 -4.17
N GLY A 152 -6.04 -9.81 -4.34
CA GLY A 152 -6.96 -10.25 -3.29
C GLY A 152 -7.79 -11.45 -3.75
N ASP A 153 -8.33 -12.22 -2.79
CA ASP A 153 -8.98 -13.49 -3.10
C ASP A 153 -10.47 -13.36 -3.46
N SER A 154 -11.10 -12.23 -3.11
CA SER A 154 -12.50 -11.96 -3.44
C SER A 154 -12.61 -10.92 -4.55
N GLU A 155 -13.34 -11.26 -5.63
CA GLU A 155 -13.62 -10.35 -6.74
C GLU A 155 -14.38 -9.10 -6.29
N GLU A 156 -15.24 -9.24 -5.27
CA GLU A 156 -16.00 -8.13 -4.72
C GLU A 156 -15.10 -7.14 -4.00
N THR A 157 -14.24 -7.63 -3.10
CA THR A 157 -13.31 -6.76 -2.34
C THR A 157 -12.24 -6.15 -3.23
N LYS A 158 -11.72 -6.89 -4.23
CA LYS A 158 -10.81 -6.35 -5.25
C LYS A 158 -11.46 -5.20 -6.02
N ARG A 159 -12.71 -5.37 -6.45
CA ARG A 159 -13.43 -4.33 -7.20
C ARG A 159 -13.57 -3.04 -6.39
N VAL A 160 -13.84 -3.16 -5.08
CA VAL A 160 -13.86 -1.99 -4.18
C VAL A 160 -12.48 -1.34 -4.11
N ALA A 161 -11.42 -2.11 -3.88
CA ALA A 161 -10.06 -1.61 -3.81
C ALA A 161 -9.61 -0.94 -5.12
N MET A 162 -9.89 -1.56 -6.27
CA MET A 162 -9.59 -1.00 -7.59
C MET A 162 -10.29 0.33 -7.84
N ARG A 163 -11.56 0.46 -7.46
CA ARG A 163 -12.26 1.74 -7.53
C ARG A 163 -11.58 2.81 -6.67
N LEU A 164 -11.19 2.48 -5.45
CA LEU A 164 -10.51 3.43 -4.57
C LEU A 164 -9.11 3.80 -5.10
N VAL A 165 -8.41 2.88 -5.76
CA VAL A 165 -7.15 3.19 -6.48
C VAL A 165 -7.42 4.21 -7.58
N ASP A 166 -8.46 4.01 -8.40
CA ASP A 166 -8.86 4.94 -9.47
C ASP A 166 -9.21 6.34 -8.91
N ASP A 167 -9.96 6.39 -7.81
CA ASP A 167 -10.31 7.63 -7.12
C ASP A 167 -9.09 8.39 -6.54
N THR A 168 -7.94 7.69 -6.33
CA THR A 168 -6.67 8.35 -5.95
C THR A 168 -5.87 8.88 -7.14
N GLY A 169 -6.34 8.68 -8.37
CA GLY A 169 -5.71 9.21 -9.59
C GLY A 169 -4.79 8.24 -10.32
N PHE A 170 -4.92 6.93 -10.09
CA PHE A 170 -4.09 5.87 -10.67
C PHE A 170 -4.96 4.82 -11.35
N ASP A 171 -4.46 4.19 -12.42
CA ASP A 171 -5.13 3.04 -12.99
C ASP A 171 -4.99 1.84 -12.06
N ALA A 172 -6.07 1.10 -11.87
CA ALA A 172 -6.03 -0.12 -11.08
C ALA A 172 -5.85 -1.34 -11.99
N TYR A 173 -4.86 -2.19 -11.67
CA TYR A 173 -4.63 -3.44 -12.38
C TYR A 173 -4.94 -4.63 -11.46
N ASP A 174 -5.81 -5.55 -11.90
CA ASP A 174 -6.06 -6.81 -11.18
C ASP A 174 -4.84 -7.72 -11.27
N ALA A 175 -4.09 -7.82 -10.18
CA ALA A 175 -2.87 -8.63 -10.08
C ALA A 175 -3.14 -10.07 -9.57
N GLY A 176 -4.41 -10.50 -9.52
CA GLY A 176 -4.79 -11.86 -9.15
C GLY A 176 -5.06 -12.07 -7.66
N ALA A 177 -4.80 -13.29 -7.18
CA ALA A 177 -5.05 -13.68 -5.81
C ALA A 177 -4.06 -13.02 -4.82
N LEU A 178 -4.42 -12.98 -3.53
CA LEU A 178 -3.53 -12.44 -2.50
C LEU A 178 -2.18 -13.19 -2.45
N ALA A 179 -2.20 -14.50 -2.69
CA ALA A 179 -1.00 -15.33 -2.77
C ALA A 179 -0.07 -14.97 -3.95
N ASP A 180 -0.58 -14.28 -4.98
CA ASP A 180 0.20 -13.78 -6.12
C ASP A 180 0.81 -12.40 -5.87
N SER A 181 0.41 -11.72 -4.78
CA SER A 181 0.89 -10.36 -4.45
C SER A 181 2.39 -10.28 -4.18
N TRP A 182 3.09 -11.40 -4.06
CA TRP A 182 4.56 -11.43 -3.99
C TRP A 182 5.22 -10.76 -5.23
N ARG A 183 4.54 -10.73 -6.38
CA ARG A 183 5.03 -10.12 -7.62
C ARG A 183 5.09 -8.59 -7.56
N GLN A 184 4.38 -7.99 -6.62
CA GLN A 184 4.39 -6.54 -6.36
C GLN A 184 5.11 -6.16 -5.06
N GLN A 185 5.79 -7.11 -4.41
CA GLN A 185 6.57 -6.88 -3.19
C GLN A 185 7.83 -6.04 -3.44
N PRO A 186 8.47 -5.52 -2.38
CA PRO A 186 9.64 -4.65 -2.50
C PRO A 186 10.73 -5.18 -3.42
N MET A 187 11.22 -4.30 -4.27
CA MET A 187 12.33 -4.51 -5.20
C MET A 187 12.07 -5.52 -6.31
N GLY A 188 10.80 -5.96 -6.52
CA GLY A 188 10.39 -6.62 -7.76
C GLY A 188 10.26 -5.64 -8.94
N PRO A 189 10.17 -6.14 -10.21
CA PRO A 189 10.14 -5.28 -11.40
C PRO A 189 8.97 -4.30 -11.46
N ALA A 190 7.86 -4.61 -10.78
CA ALA A 190 6.68 -3.74 -10.67
C ALA A 190 6.75 -2.74 -9.50
N TYR A 191 7.75 -2.88 -8.60
CA TYR A 191 7.80 -2.14 -7.37
C TYR A 191 8.37 -0.72 -7.54
N CYS A 192 7.52 0.30 -7.34
CA CYS A 192 7.91 1.72 -7.39
C CYS A 192 8.62 2.12 -8.69
N THR A 193 8.15 1.59 -9.83
CA THR A 193 8.72 1.81 -11.17
C THR A 193 7.85 2.69 -12.06
N GLU A 194 6.69 3.16 -11.55
CA GLU A 194 5.79 4.08 -12.26
C GLU A 194 5.39 3.61 -13.66
N LEU A 195 4.99 2.35 -13.74
CA LEU A 195 4.56 1.72 -15.00
C LEU A 195 3.12 2.07 -15.33
N THR A 196 2.84 2.13 -16.60
CA THR A 196 1.47 2.27 -17.13
C THR A 196 0.71 0.93 -17.11
N LEU A 197 -0.59 0.97 -17.38
CA LEU A 197 -1.43 -0.22 -17.42
C LEU A 197 -0.96 -1.24 -18.48
N ASP A 198 -0.36 -0.76 -19.57
CA ASP A 198 0.17 -1.64 -20.64
C ASP A 198 1.52 -2.29 -20.26
N GLU A 199 2.32 -1.63 -19.42
CA GLU A 199 3.65 -2.09 -19.02
C GLU A 199 3.63 -3.00 -17.78
N LEU A 200 2.71 -2.74 -16.86
CA LEU A 200 2.65 -3.40 -15.55
C LEU A 200 2.51 -4.93 -15.63
N PRO A 201 1.70 -5.52 -16.54
CA PRO A 201 1.57 -6.98 -16.61
C PRO A 201 2.87 -7.70 -16.92
N ALA A 202 3.69 -7.14 -17.82
CA ALA A 202 4.98 -7.72 -18.17
C ALA A 202 5.97 -7.65 -16.97
N ALA A 203 5.96 -6.57 -16.23
CA ALA A 203 6.78 -6.41 -15.03
C ALA A 203 6.37 -7.41 -13.91
N LEU A 204 5.07 -7.55 -13.65
CA LEU A 204 4.58 -8.56 -12.70
C LEU A 204 4.94 -9.99 -13.12
N ALA A 205 4.88 -10.30 -14.42
CA ALA A 205 5.26 -11.60 -14.93
C ALA A 205 6.76 -11.89 -14.85
N ALA A 206 7.60 -10.85 -14.88
CA ALA A 206 9.07 -10.95 -14.79
C ALA A 206 9.60 -11.06 -13.35
N ALA A 207 8.74 -10.97 -12.33
CA ALA A 207 9.13 -11.08 -10.93
C ALA A 207 9.77 -12.46 -10.62
N ASP A 208 10.84 -12.44 -9.83
CA ASP A 208 11.60 -13.63 -9.40
C ASP A 208 11.83 -13.56 -7.90
N ARG A 209 11.23 -14.49 -7.13
CA ARG A 209 11.28 -14.48 -5.66
C ARG A 209 12.69 -14.44 -5.08
N VAL A 210 13.63 -15.15 -5.70
CA VAL A 210 15.02 -15.25 -5.20
C VAL A 210 15.79 -13.99 -5.54
N LYS A 211 15.70 -13.56 -6.80
CA LYS A 211 16.39 -12.34 -7.28
C LYS A 211 15.85 -11.10 -6.56
N ASP A 212 14.53 -10.96 -6.47
CA ASP A 212 13.88 -9.78 -5.90
C ASP A 212 14.16 -9.67 -4.39
N ALA A 213 14.19 -10.79 -3.65
CA ALA A 213 14.61 -10.82 -2.25
C ALA A 213 16.06 -10.38 -2.06
N ALA A 214 16.98 -10.84 -2.93
CA ALA A 214 18.39 -10.42 -2.88
C ALA A 214 18.55 -8.92 -3.21
N VAL A 215 17.78 -8.40 -4.16
CA VAL A 215 17.75 -6.96 -4.48
C VAL A 215 17.18 -6.17 -3.30
N ARG A 216 16.12 -6.62 -2.67
CA ARG A 216 15.52 -6.02 -1.46
C ARG A 216 16.56 -5.93 -0.32
N ASP A 217 17.29 -7.00 -0.07
CA ASP A 217 18.27 -7.06 1.02
C ASP A 217 19.47 -6.13 0.76
N SER A 218 19.79 -5.82 -0.51
CA SER A 218 20.83 -4.84 -0.91
C SER A 218 20.32 -3.38 -0.97
N MET A 219 19.07 -3.14 -0.60
CA MET A 219 18.46 -1.80 -0.73
C MET A 219 19.19 -0.70 0.06
N PRO A 220 19.69 -0.93 1.29
CA PRO A 220 20.45 0.10 2.01
C PRO A 220 21.69 0.59 1.24
N GLU A 221 22.46 -0.32 0.63
CA GLU A 221 23.64 0.02 -0.17
C GLU A 221 23.25 0.75 -1.46
N ARG A 222 22.18 0.30 -2.13
CA ARG A 222 21.64 0.95 -3.33
C ARG A 222 21.18 2.37 -3.05
N PHE A 223 20.47 2.57 -1.92
CA PHE A 223 20.03 3.88 -1.51
C PHE A 223 21.22 4.81 -1.16
N ALA A 224 22.21 4.27 -0.45
CA ALA A 224 23.44 5.02 -0.14
C ALA A 224 24.19 5.45 -1.41
N ALA A 225 24.16 4.64 -2.47
CA ALA A 225 24.80 4.96 -3.75
C ALA A 225 24.14 6.13 -4.51
N LEU A 226 22.89 6.47 -4.20
CA LEU A 226 22.20 7.63 -4.77
C LEU A 226 22.72 8.97 -4.22
N GLY A 227 23.53 8.94 -3.14
CA GLY A 227 24.05 10.14 -2.51
C GLY A 227 23.18 10.70 -1.38
N ALA A 228 23.50 11.91 -0.91
CA ALA A 228 22.92 12.44 0.32
C ALA A 228 21.44 12.90 0.18
N ASN A 229 21.00 13.28 -1.02
CA ASN A 229 19.66 13.84 -1.26
C ASN A 229 19.09 13.30 -2.57
N PRO A 230 18.72 12.00 -2.66
CA PRO A 230 18.12 11.45 -3.86
C PRO A 230 16.75 12.06 -4.11
N THR A 231 16.47 12.35 -5.37
CA THR A 231 15.12 12.75 -5.80
C THR A 231 14.21 11.52 -5.92
N PRO A 232 12.88 11.68 -5.93
CA PRO A 232 11.96 10.58 -6.21
C PRO A 232 12.25 9.89 -7.56
N GLU A 233 12.65 10.66 -8.56
CA GLU A 233 13.03 10.15 -9.88
C GLU A 233 14.28 9.26 -9.81
N ASP A 234 15.27 9.62 -9.00
CA ASP A 234 16.47 8.78 -8.76
C ASP A 234 16.09 7.43 -8.14
N VAL A 235 15.13 7.42 -7.22
CA VAL A 235 14.63 6.19 -6.60
C VAL A 235 13.87 5.33 -7.60
N VAL A 236 13.01 5.92 -8.43
CA VAL A 236 12.30 5.20 -9.50
C VAL A 236 13.29 4.59 -10.49
N GLU A 237 14.32 5.34 -10.91
CA GLU A 237 15.34 4.86 -11.84
C GLU A 237 16.21 3.76 -11.21
N MET A 238 16.56 3.88 -9.93
CA MET A 238 17.26 2.83 -9.19
C MET A 238 16.45 1.51 -9.20
N ASN A 239 15.15 1.59 -8.97
CA ASN A 239 14.27 0.41 -8.99
C ASN A 239 14.19 -0.19 -10.40
N ARG A 240 14.03 0.63 -11.44
CA ARG A 240 14.05 0.19 -12.84
C ARG A 240 15.37 -0.47 -13.23
N ALA A 241 16.48 0.11 -12.81
CA ALA A 241 17.83 -0.40 -13.13
C ALA A 241 18.14 -1.76 -12.48
N ALA A 242 17.47 -2.11 -11.39
CA ALA A 242 17.64 -3.40 -10.70
C ALA A 242 17.22 -4.61 -11.57
N HIS A 243 16.42 -4.38 -12.62
CA HIS A 243 15.80 -5.43 -13.45
C HIS A 243 16.15 -5.35 -14.96
N ARG A 244 17.14 -4.52 -15.30
CA ARG A 244 17.73 -4.45 -16.66
C ARG A 244 18.81 -5.46 -16.92
#